data_c9a79f63429d8e383f14fcfdd391a17d
#
_entry.id   c9a79f63429d8e383f14fcfdd391a17d
#
_cell.length_a   1.000
_cell.length_b   1.000
_cell.length_c   1.000
_cell.angle_alpha   90.00
_cell.angle_beta   90.00
_cell.angle_gamma   90.00
#
_symmetry.space_group_name_H-M   'P 1'
#
loop_
_entity.id
_entity.type
_entity.pdbx_description
1 polymer ?
#
loop_
_entity_poly.entity_id
_entity_poly.type
_entity_poly.pdbx_seq_one_letter_code
_entity_poly.pdbx_strand_id
1 'polypeptide(L)'
;MSAVDRPDAPLVTGAHNGAIMSTGVRCFVEIDESSAVVRLTGVLDAGAAGTVRDALLARLSDRPGPVVVDVTGLRFADPAVRGVFAEVRREVADWPAADLLLCDPTVAGPDPVGAAVAGVPAWSTLDGALAAVAETPLAAVLTAELTPTVGAAREARELVTTGCERWGVPTLADPACIAVTEMVNNVVAHAHTPMTVRLAPHEDSTLRLAVRDHSSRRPTFAGLSPPDRVGGRGLLLIDTVTRRWGSSAVPDGKVVWCVLHPDDEVG
;
A
#
# COMPACT_ATOMS: atom_id res chain seq x y z
N MET A 1 8.53 57.53 11.50
CA MET A 1 8.32 56.67 10.31
C MET A 1 8.39 55.25 10.81
N SER A 2 7.23 54.63 10.89
CA SER A 2 7.00 53.38 11.59
C SER A 2 7.38 52.17 10.74
N ALA A 3 8.17 51.28 11.32
CA ALA A 3 8.38 49.92 10.81
C ALA A 3 7.17 49.05 11.18
N VAL A 4 6.54 48.47 10.16
CA VAL A 4 5.41 47.56 10.34
C VAL A 4 5.97 46.18 10.63
N ASP A 5 5.73 45.73 11.83
CA ASP A 5 5.98 44.39 12.35
C ASP A 5 5.03 43.41 11.64
N ARG A 6 5.58 42.37 11.02
CA ARG A 6 4.80 41.22 10.49
C ARG A 6 4.83 40.15 11.54
N PRO A 7 3.66 39.61 11.98
CA PRO A 7 3.65 38.47 12.89
C PRO A 7 4.03 37.20 12.14
N ASP A 8 4.99 36.50 12.70
CA ASP A 8 5.38 35.12 12.35
C ASP A 8 4.15 34.20 12.46
N ALA A 9 3.84 33.54 11.34
CA ALA A 9 2.85 32.46 11.33
C ALA A 9 3.48 31.21 11.96
N PRO A 10 2.83 30.53 12.89
CA PRO A 10 3.34 29.28 13.44
C PRO A 10 3.27 28.18 12.38
N LEU A 11 4.41 27.51 12.18
CA LEU A 11 4.49 26.25 11.48
C LEU A 11 3.66 25.22 12.22
N VAL A 12 2.50 24.88 11.69
CA VAL A 12 1.68 23.77 12.19
C VAL A 12 2.31 22.48 11.69
N THR A 13 3.19 21.90 12.50
CA THR A 13 3.61 20.52 12.38
C THR A 13 2.42 19.66 12.79
N GLY A 14 1.66 19.16 11.81
CA GLY A 14 0.54 18.25 12.03
C GLY A 14 1.06 16.84 12.31
N ALA A 15 1.40 16.56 13.57
CA ALA A 15 1.52 15.18 14.05
C ALA A 15 0.09 14.66 14.28
N HIS A 16 -0.37 13.73 13.47
CA HIS A 16 -1.62 13.04 13.72
C HIS A 16 -1.38 11.98 14.81
N ASN A 17 -1.55 12.36 16.07
CA ASN A 17 -1.55 11.44 17.22
C ASN A 17 -2.95 10.81 17.35
N GLY A 18 -3.15 9.62 16.80
CA GLY A 18 -4.33 8.80 17.05
C GLY A 18 -4.17 7.99 18.35
N ALA A 19 -4.79 8.38 19.44
CA ALA A 19 -4.85 7.58 20.66
C ALA A 19 -6.07 6.66 20.62
N ILE A 20 -5.83 5.34 20.73
CA ILE A 20 -6.88 4.32 20.73
C ILE A 20 -7.16 3.87 22.15
N MET A 21 -8.40 3.99 22.57
CA MET A 21 -8.86 3.63 23.89
C MET A 21 -9.60 2.28 23.85
N SER A 22 -8.96 1.23 24.35
CA SER A 22 -9.62 -0.02 24.76
C SER A 22 -9.19 -0.34 26.19
N THR A 23 -10.15 -0.54 27.06
CA THR A 23 -10.08 -1.04 28.46
C THR A 23 -8.70 -1.04 29.13
N GLY A 24 -8.17 0.15 29.48
CA GLY A 24 -7.02 0.32 30.36
C GLY A 24 -5.64 0.10 29.74
N VAL A 25 -5.54 -0.45 28.55
CA VAL A 25 -4.30 -0.71 27.80
C VAL A 25 -4.26 0.22 26.61
N ARG A 26 -3.17 0.98 26.43
CA ARG A 26 -3.04 1.97 25.35
C ARG A 26 -1.88 1.59 24.46
N CYS A 27 -2.18 1.33 23.20
CA CYS A 27 -1.19 1.28 22.12
C CYS A 27 -1.23 2.63 21.38
N PHE A 28 -0.08 3.27 21.24
CA PHE A 28 0.04 4.52 20.49
C PHE A 28 0.73 4.24 19.17
N VAL A 29 0.21 4.83 18.10
CA VAL A 29 0.77 4.76 16.75
C VAL A 29 1.25 6.16 16.40
N GLU A 30 2.55 6.32 16.22
CA GLU A 30 3.17 7.52 15.68
C GLU A 30 3.61 7.27 14.23
N ILE A 31 3.09 8.07 13.32
CA ILE A 31 3.49 8.04 11.91
C ILE A 31 4.25 9.33 11.63
N ASP A 32 5.54 9.20 11.34
CA ASP A 32 6.31 10.31 10.78
C ASP A 32 6.05 10.33 9.27
N GLU A 33 5.34 11.35 8.81
CA GLU A 33 5.00 11.49 7.40
C GLU A 33 6.21 11.68 6.49
N SER A 34 7.34 12.13 7.02
CA SER A 34 8.59 12.32 6.28
C SER A 34 9.46 11.08 6.21
N SER A 35 9.21 10.08 7.07
CA SER A 35 10.03 8.88 7.20
C SER A 35 9.26 7.60 6.84
N ALA A 36 10.02 6.53 6.59
CA ALA A 36 9.47 5.19 6.40
C ALA A 36 9.12 4.49 7.74
N VAL A 37 9.12 5.20 8.87
CA VAL A 37 8.97 4.62 10.21
C VAL A 37 7.56 4.83 10.75
N VAL A 38 6.99 3.74 11.28
CA VAL A 38 5.80 3.76 12.12
C VAL A 38 6.21 3.25 13.50
N ARG A 39 6.14 4.11 14.52
CA ARG A 39 6.51 3.74 15.88
C ARG A 39 5.30 3.32 16.68
N LEU A 40 5.39 2.15 17.31
CA LEU A 40 4.36 1.62 18.21
C LEU A 40 4.89 1.60 19.66
N THR A 41 4.10 2.16 20.57
CA THR A 41 4.45 2.18 22.01
C THR A 41 3.28 1.75 22.88
N GLY A 42 3.58 1.30 24.11
CA GLY A 42 2.55 0.88 25.06
C GLY A 42 2.35 -0.64 25.09
N VAL A 43 1.10 -1.09 25.10
CA VAL A 43 0.77 -2.53 25.11
C VAL A 43 -0.18 -2.85 23.96
N LEU A 44 0.16 -3.83 23.17
CA LEU A 44 -0.67 -4.35 22.09
C LEU A 44 -1.38 -5.61 22.57
N ASP A 45 -2.70 -5.54 22.60
CA ASP A 45 -3.61 -6.64 22.85
C ASP A 45 -4.47 -6.96 21.62
N ALA A 46 -5.29 -7.99 21.70
CA ALA A 46 -6.19 -8.39 20.63
C ALA A 46 -7.19 -7.29 20.23
N GLY A 47 -7.59 -6.44 21.18
CA GLY A 47 -8.51 -5.33 20.92
C GLY A 47 -7.88 -4.20 20.10
N ALA A 48 -6.60 -3.95 20.29
CA ALA A 48 -5.85 -2.92 19.58
C ALA A 48 -5.29 -3.40 18.21
N ALA A 49 -5.20 -4.72 18.00
CA ALA A 49 -4.60 -5.29 16.79
C ALA A 49 -5.26 -4.79 15.49
N GLY A 50 -6.60 -4.72 15.46
CA GLY A 50 -7.34 -4.23 14.29
C GLY A 50 -6.99 -2.80 13.94
N THR A 51 -6.80 -1.94 14.93
CA THR A 51 -6.47 -0.53 14.67
C THR A 51 -5.01 -0.34 14.26
N VAL A 52 -4.09 -1.14 14.81
CA VAL A 52 -2.70 -1.16 14.32
C VAL A 52 -2.66 -1.62 12.87
N ARG A 53 -3.39 -2.70 12.53
CA ARG A 53 -3.54 -3.16 11.15
C ARG A 53 -4.03 -2.04 10.23
N ASP A 54 -5.10 -1.37 10.61
CA ASP A 54 -5.72 -0.32 9.80
C ASP A 54 -4.77 0.88 9.62
N ALA A 55 -4.05 1.29 10.66
CA ALA A 55 -3.06 2.36 10.57
C ALA A 55 -1.90 2.00 9.62
N LEU A 56 -1.41 0.76 9.66
CA LEU A 56 -0.35 0.29 8.77
C LEU A 56 -0.83 0.20 7.32
N LEU A 57 -2.03 -0.32 7.07
CA LEU A 57 -2.61 -0.37 5.74
C LEU A 57 -2.85 1.03 5.17
N ALA A 58 -3.35 1.98 5.98
CA ALA A 58 -3.49 3.37 5.58
C ALA A 58 -2.14 3.94 5.14
N ARG A 59 -1.10 3.79 5.97
CA ARG A 59 0.24 4.31 5.66
C ARG A 59 0.83 3.72 4.38
N LEU A 60 0.68 2.39 4.17
CA LEU A 60 1.17 1.70 2.97
C LEU A 60 0.36 2.03 1.72
N SER A 61 -0.95 2.34 1.87
CA SER A 61 -1.80 2.76 0.76
C SER A 61 -1.58 4.22 0.37
N ASP A 62 -1.20 5.09 1.30
CA ASP A 62 -1.01 6.51 1.02
C ASP A 62 0.32 6.81 0.35
N ARG A 63 1.39 6.12 0.78
CA ARG A 63 2.74 6.37 0.25
C ARG A 63 3.38 5.08 -0.24
N PRO A 64 3.97 5.09 -1.44
CA PRO A 64 4.73 3.95 -1.93
C PRO A 64 6.00 3.78 -1.10
N GLY A 65 6.41 2.55 -0.95
CA GLY A 65 7.64 2.17 -0.27
C GLY A 65 7.42 1.28 0.94
N PRO A 66 8.46 0.55 1.34
CA PRO A 66 8.43 -0.28 2.54
C PRO A 66 8.32 0.59 3.80
N VAL A 67 7.70 0.03 4.83
CA VAL A 67 7.52 0.66 6.14
C VAL A 67 8.26 -0.15 7.20
N VAL A 68 9.06 0.53 8.02
CA VAL A 68 9.66 -0.04 9.22
C VAL A 68 8.74 0.21 10.41
N VAL A 69 8.24 -0.85 11.02
CA VAL A 69 7.46 -0.77 12.25
C VAL A 69 8.43 -0.92 13.43
N ASP A 70 8.65 0.16 14.15
CA ASP A 70 9.47 0.19 15.35
C ASP A 70 8.63 -0.24 16.57
N VAL A 71 8.91 -1.44 17.08
CA VAL A 71 8.24 -2.02 18.25
C VAL A 71 9.10 -1.96 19.54
N THR A 72 10.16 -1.19 19.55
CA THR A 72 11.08 -1.08 20.72
C THR A 72 10.38 -0.62 21.98
N GLY A 73 9.37 0.25 21.86
CA GLY A 73 8.53 0.73 22.96
C GLY A 73 7.25 -0.07 23.21
N LEU A 74 7.07 -1.21 22.51
CA LEU A 74 5.84 -1.99 22.54
C LEU A 74 5.98 -3.26 23.39
N ARG A 75 4.98 -3.53 24.23
CA ARG A 75 4.81 -4.81 24.91
C ARG A 75 3.63 -5.56 24.29
N PHE A 76 3.75 -6.83 24.12
CA PHE A 76 2.69 -7.70 23.62
C PHE A 76 1.98 -8.34 24.81
N ALA A 77 0.66 -8.15 24.91
CA ALA A 77 -0.16 -8.79 25.96
C ALA A 77 -0.19 -10.32 25.76
N ASP A 78 -0.17 -10.76 24.49
CA ASP A 78 -0.07 -12.15 24.08
C ASP A 78 0.90 -12.25 22.86
N PRO A 79 1.83 -13.19 22.83
CA PRO A 79 2.71 -13.40 21.68
C PRO A 79 1.98 -13.60 20.35
N ALA A 80 0.77 -14.17 20.34
CA ALA A 80 -0.03 -14.39 19.14
C ALA A 80 -0.45 -13.07 18.44
N VAL A 81 -0.56 -11.96 19.17
CA VAL A 81 -0.93 -10.65 18.62
C VAL A 81 0.13 -10.13 17.64
N ARG A 82 1.38 -10.60 17.72
CA ARG A 82 2.44 -10.31 16.73
C ARG A 82 2.05 -10.73 15.31
N GLY A 83 1.10 -11.67 15.16
CA GLY A 83 0.57 -12.11 13.88
C GLY A 83 -0.02 -10.98 13.02
N VAL A 84 -0.44 -9.86 13.63
CA VAL A 84 -0.98 -8.70 12.90
C VAL A 84 0.01 -8.15 11.86
N PHE A 85 1.32 -8.16 12.16
CA PHE A 85 2.33 -7.67 11.21
C PHE A 85 2.47 -8.60 10.00
N ALA A 86 2.42 -9.92 10.22
CA ALA A 86 2.43 -10.90 9.13
C ALA A 86 1.15 -10.83 8.28
N GLU A 87 0.01 -10.54 8.90
CA GLU A 87 -1.25 -10.32 8.18
C GLU A 87 -1.17 -9.10 7.28
N VAL A 88 -0.70 -7.96 7.80
CA VAL A 88 -0.51 -6.75 7.02
C VAL A 88 0.46 -6.99 5.87
N ARG A 89 1.63 -7.59 6.13
CA ARG A 89 2.62 -7.88 5.10
C ARG A 89 2.07 -8.75 3.98
N ARG A 90 1.27 -9.77 4.33
CA ARG A 90 0.61 -10.64 3.36
C ARG A 90 -0.45 -9.91 2.55
N GLU A 91 -1.21 -9.01 3.19
CA GLU A 91 -2.23 -8.20 2.52
C GLU A 91 -1.62 -7.30 1.45
N VAL A 92 -0.45 -6.71 1.71
CA VAL A 92 0.20 -5.75 0.81
C VAL A 92 1.24 -6.39 -0.12
N ALA A 93 1.42 -7.71 -0.05
CA ALA A 93 2.48 -8.43 -0.78
C ALA A 93 2.47 -8.19 -2.29
N ASP A 94 1.31 -7.91 -2.86
CA ASP A 94 1.12 -7.65 -4.29
C ASP A 94 0.91 -6.17 -4.63
N TRP A 95 0.98 -5.27 -3.64
CA TRP A 95 0.91 -3.84 -3.93
C TRP A 95 2.25 -3.32 -4.48
N PRO A 96 2.22 -2.36 -5.42
CA PRO A 96 3.44 -1.78 -5.97
C PRO A 96 4.36 -1.21 -4.90
N ALA A 97 5.55 -1.77 -4.76
CA ALA A 97 6.62 -1.38 -3.84
C ALA A 97 6.25 -1.36 -2.34
N ALA A 98 5.14 -1.95 -1.93
CA ALA A 98 4.79 -2.04 -0.52
C ALA A 98 5.48 -3.24 0.12
N ASP A 99 6.08 -3.02 1.29
CA ASP A 99 6.56 -4.09 2.19
C ASP A 99 6.55 -3.59 3.64
N LEU A 100 6.65 -4.52 4.58
CA LEU A 100 6.67 -4.26 6.01
C LEU A 100 7.85 -4.97 6.65
N LEU A 101 8.66 -4.20 7.37
CA LEU A 101 9.83 -4.63 8.12
C LEU A 101 9.62 -4.30 9.60
N LEU A 102 10.27 -5.03 10.49
CA LEU A 102 10.22 -4.78 11.93
C LEU A 102 11.57 -4.29 12.46
N CYS A 103 11.54 -3.30 13.36
CA CYS A 103 12.60 -3.05 14.30
C CYS A 103 12.16 -3.63 15.65
N ASP A 104 12.71 -4.80 16.02
CA ASP A 104 12.38 -5.52 17.26
C ASP A 104 13.68 -5.87 18.01
N PRO A 105 13.97 -5.25 19.17
CA PRO A 105 15.19 -5.47 19.92
C PRO A 105 15.31 -6.88 20.51
N THR A 106 14.25 -7.68 20.50
CA THR A 106 14.28 -9.07 20.95
C THR A 106 14.89 -10.04 19.93
N VAL A 107 15.12 -9.56 18.71
CA VAL A 107 15.78 -10.33 17.64
C VAL A 107 17.27 -10.40 17.94
N ALA A 108 17.80 -11.61 18.05
CA ALA A 108 19.22 -11.84 18.35
C ALA A 108 20.07 -11.79 17.08
N GLY A 109 21.10 -10.93 17.08
CA GLY A 109 22.17 -10.90 16.07
C GLY A 109 22.16 -9.68 15.16
N PRO A 110 23.34 -9.30 14.64
CA PRO A 110 23.51 -8.19 13.72
C PRO A 110 23.16 -8.56 12.24
N ASP A 111 22.86 -9.82 11.98
CA ASP A 111 22.68 -10.32 10.61
C ASP A 111 21.19 -10.38 10.26
N PRO A 112 20.72 -9.50 9.37
CA PRO A 112 19.27 -9.38 9.03
C PRO A 112 18.76 -10.54 8.18
N VAL A 113 19.64 -11.34 7.56
CA VAL A 113 19.26 -12.31 6.52
C VAL A 113 18.54 -13.55 7.06
N GLY A 114 18.34 -13.69 8.37
CA GLY A 114 17.72 -14.88 8.94
C GLY A 114 16.69 -14.63 10.04
N ALA A 115 16.55 -13.41 10.53
CA ALA A 115 15.64 -13.13 11.61
C ALA A 115 14.28 -12.72 11.05
N ALA A 116 13.29 -13.59 11.25
CA ALA A 116 11.90 -13.27 10.94
C ALA A 116 11.06 -13.42 12.21
N VAL A 117 10.33 -12.39 12.57
CA VAL A 117 9.33 -12.43 13.64
C VAL A 117 7.98 -12.68 13.01
N ALA A 118 7.41 -13.85 13.26
CA ALA A 118 6.14 -14.29 12.67
C ALA A 118 6.10 -14.19 11.11
N GLY A 119 7.25 -14.41 10.44
CA GLY A 119 7.34 -14.35 8.98
C GLY A 119 7.56 -12.93 8.41
N VAL A 120 7.81 -11.93 9.26
CA VAL A 120 8.16 -10.56 8.86
C VAL A 120 9.66 -10.35 9.09
N PRO A 121 10.43 -9.83 8.09
CA PRO A 121 11.84 -9.49 8.29
C PRO A 121 12.02 -8.53 9.46
N ALA A 122 12.98 -8.80 10.32
CA ALA A 122 13.16 -8.05 11.56
C ALA A 122 14.64 -7.78 11.86
N TRP A 123 14.91 -6.58 12.37
CA TRP A 123 16.24 -6.10 12.79
C TRP A 123 16.20 -5.69 14.25
N SER A 124 17.31 -5.89 14.95
CA SER A 124 17.43 -5.49 16.35
C SER A 124 17.54 -3.97 16.55
N THR A 125 17.88 -3.22 15.49
CA THR A 125 18.06 -1.77 15.53
C THR A 125 17.30 -1.08 14.41
N LEU A 126 16.85 0.15 14.67
CA LEU A 126 16.16 0.96 13.67
C LEU A 126 17.08 1.29 12.49
N ASP A 127 18.35 1.62 12.77
CA ASP A 127 19.33 1.93 11.71
C ASP A 127 19.53 0.74 10.76
N GLY A 128 19.58 -0.49 11.28
CA GLY A 128 19.66 -1.70 10.46
C GLY A 128 18.45 -1.91 9.59
N ALA A 129 17.25 -1.71 10.13
CA ALA A 129 16.00 -1.81 9.37
C ALA A 129 15.90 -0.72 8.28
N LEU A 130 16.32 0.51 8.59
CA LEU A 130 16.35 1.60 7.62
C LEU A 130 17.39 1.41 6.52
N ALA A 131 18.55 0.83 6.85
CA ALA A 131 19.56 0.48 5.85
C ALA A 131 18.99 -0.55 4.84
N ALA A 132 18.28 -1.56 5.32
CA ALA A 132 17.61 -2.55 4.45
C ALA A 132 16.54 -1.91 3.55
N VAL A 133 15.79 -0.93 4.05
CA VAL A 133 14.85 -0.15 3.22
C VAL A 133 15.58 0.63 2.15
N ALA A 134 16.73 1.24 2.48
CA ALA A 134 17.51 2.05 1.53
C ALA A 134 18.14 1.20 0.40
N GLU A 135 18.40 -0.07 0.66
CA GLU A 135 18.87 -1.04 -0.34
C GLU A 135 17.74 -1.48 -1.31
N THR A 136 16.47 -1.27 -0.93
CA THR A 136 15.34 -1.59 -1.79
C THR A 136 15.21 -0.51 -2.87
N PRO A 137 15.22 -0.85 -4.17
CA PRO A 137 15.15 0.13 -5.26
C PRO A 137 13.81 0.85 -5.29
N LEU A 138 13.64 1.92 -4.51
CA LEU A 138 12.43 2.77 -4.53
C LEU A 138 12.28 3.56 -5.83
N ALA A 139 13.35 3.69 -6.60
CA ALA A 139 13.39 4.49 -7.83
C ALA A 139 12.51 3.98 -8.98
N ALA A 140 11.86 2.84 -8.81
CA ALA A 140 11.10 2.19 -9.85
C ALA A 140 9.58 2.41 -9.77
N VAL A 141 9.04 3.12 -8.78
CA VAL A 141 7.59 3.34 -8.67
C VAL A 141 7.15 4.52 -9.52
N LEU A 142 6.18 4.31 -10.41
CA LEU A 142 5.44 5.39 -11.05
C LEU A 142 4.10 5.58 -10.35
N THR A 143 3.76 6.84 -10.10
CA THR A 143 2.51 7.23 -9.43
C THR A 143 1.83 8.34 -10.20
N ALA A 144 0.51 8.24 -10.37
CA ALA A 144 -0.34 9.32 -10.89
C ALA A 144 -1.55 9.52 -9.98
N GLU A 145 -1.82 10.77 -9.64
CA GLU A 145 -3.05 11.19 -8.96
C GLU A 145 -4.06 11.61 -10.02
N LEU A 146 -5.19 10.94 -10.10
CA LEU A 146 -6.20 11.15 -11.13
C LEU A 146 -7.54 11.57 -10.52
N THR A 147 -8.21 12.49 -11.21
CA THR A 147 -9.61 12.82 -10.92
C THR A 147 -10.55 11.86 -11.67
N PRO A 148 -11.77 11.57 -11.14
CA PRO A 148 -12.69 10.61 -11.75
C PRO A 148 -13.40 11.21 -12.99
N THR A 149 -12.65 11.42 -14.06
CA THR A 149 -13.11 11.98 -15.34
C THR A 149 -12.99 10.97 -16.46
N VAL A 150 -13.64 11.25 -17.60
CA VAL A 150 -13.55 10.42 -18.82
C VAL A 150 -12.10 10.30 -19.33
N GLY A 151 -11.23 11.28 -19.03
CA GLY A 151 -9.83 11.26 -19.44
C GLY A 151 -8.92 10.37 -18.56
N ALA A 152 -9.34 10.03 -17.35
CA ALA A 152 -8.51 9.34 -16.37
C ALA A 152 -7.91 8.00 -16.88
N ALA A 153 -8.71 7.22 -17.60
CA ALA A 153 -8.24 5.95 -18.16
C ALA A 153 -7.14 6.14 -19.23
N ARG A 154 -7.17 7.25 -19.97
CA ARG A 154 -6.12 7.57 -20.94
C ARG A 154 -4.82 7.92 -20.22
N GLU A 155 -4.88 8.79 -19.20
CA GLU A 155 -3.71 9.17 -18.41
C GLU A 155 -3.08 7.96 -17.70
N ALA A 156 -3.92 7.05 -17.18
CA ALA A 156 -3.44 5.81 -16.57
C ALA A 156 -2.71 4.90 -17.57
N ARG A 157 -3.21 4.77 -18.81
CA ARG A 157 -2.51 4.02 -19.87
C ARG A 157 -1.19 4.65 -20.28
N GLU A 158 -1.11 5.96 -20.35
CA GLU A 158 0.14 6.68 -20.62
C GLU A 158 1.19 6.39 -19.55
N LEU A 159 0.80 6.35 -18.25
CA LEU A 159 1.66 5.94 -17.14
C LEU A 159 2.17 4.51 -17.32
N VAL A 160 1.27 3.57 -17.65
CA VAL A 160 1.61 2.15 -17.85
C VAL A 160 2.57 1.97 -19.01
N THR A 161 2.30 2.58 -20.17
CA THR A 161 3.16 2.49 -21.36
C THR A 161 4.56 3.01 -21.05
N THR A 162 4.65 4.20 -20.42
CA THR A 162 5.92 4.80 -19.99
C THR A 162 6.68 3.88 -19.03
N GLY A 163 5.98 3.25 -18.09
CA GLY A 163 6.58 2.31 -17.14
C GLY A 163 7.13 1.07 -17.83
N CYS A 164 6.36 0.44 -18.69
CA CYS A 164 6.77 -0.77 -19.43
C CYS A 164 7.97 -0.50 -20.33
N GLU A 165 8.01 0.65 -21.02
CA GLU A 165 9.16 1.07 -21.83
C GLU A 165 10.40 1.29 -20.95
N ARG A 166 10.25 2.04 -19.86
CA ARG A 166 11.35 2.37 -18.93
C ARG A 166 12.00 1.13 -18.31
N TRP A 167 11.21 0.10 -18.03
CA TRP A 167 11.70 -1.13 -17.36
C TRP A 167 12.00 -2.27 -18.34
N GLY A 168 11.84 -2.06 -19.66
CA GLY A 168 12.18 -3.05 -20.67
C GLY A 168 11.24 -4.27 -20.68
N VAL A 169 9.96 -4.06 -20.30
CA VAL A 169 8.91 -5.10 -20.29
C VAL A 169 7.75 -4.74 -21.25
N PRO A 170 8.03 -4.44 -22.53
CA PRO A 170 7.02 -3.94 -23.47
C PRO A 170 5.88 -4.94 -23.72
N THR A 171 6.12 -6.24 -23.56
CA THR A 171 5.10 -7.29 -23.70
C THR A 171 3.99 -7.19 -22.67
N LEU A 172 4.24 -6.56 -21.51
CA LEU A 172 3.25 -6.33 -20.48
C LEU A 172 2.41 -5.06 -20.70
N ALA A 173 2.75 -4.22 -21.69
CA ALA A 173 2.06 -2.93 -21.85
C ALA A 173 0.58 -3.12 -22.20
N ASP A 174 0.24 -3.98 -23.15
CA ASP A 174 -1.14 -4.20 -23.56
C ASP A 174 -2.00 -4.80 -22.44
N PRO A 175 -1.64 -5.93 -21.80
CA PRO A 175 -2.41 -6.48 -20.70
C PRO A 175 -2.52 -5.51 -19.51
N ALA A 176 -1.46 -4.76 -19.18
CA ALA A 176 -1.50 -3.77 -18.11
C ALA A 176 -2.40 -2.57 -18.47
N CYS A 177 -2.42 -2.13 -19.72
CA CYS A 177 -3.34 -1.10 -20.20
C CYS A 177 -4.81 -1.54 -20.14
N ILE A 178 -5.11 -2.80 -20.43
CA ILE A 178 -6.45 -3.36 -20.25
C ILE A 178 -6.81 -3.33 -18.76
N ALA A 179 -5.97 -3.89 -17.90
CA ALA A 179 -6.22 -3.96 -16.46
C ALA A 179 -6.43 -2.57 -15.85
N VAL A 180 -5.53 -1.61 -16.10
CA VAL A 180 -5.64 -0.25 -15.54
C VAL A 180 -6.88 0.48 -16.03
N THR A 181 -7.25 0.28 -17.30
CA THR A 181 -8.46 0.88 -17.87
C THR A 181 -9.69 0.43 -17.11
N GLU A 182 -9.84 -0.87 -16.86
CA GLU A 182 -10.99 -1.41 -16.13
C GLU A 182 -10.99 -0.97 -14.65
N MET A 183 -9.83 -0.96 -13.98
CA MET A 183 -9.72 -0.46 -12.61
C MET A 183 -10.13 1.00 -12.49
N VAL A 184 -9.62 1.86 -13.38
CA VAL A 184 -9.92 3.30 -13.39
C VAL A 184 -11.38 3.56 -13.75
N ASN A 185 -11.92 2.86 -14.76
CA ASN A 185 -13.33 2.97 -15.14
C ASN A 185 -14.26 2.55 -14.00
N ASN A 186 -13.88 1.55 -13.19
CA ASN A 186 -14.62 1.18 -11.98
C ASN A 186 -14.68 2.31 -10.96
N VAL A 187 -13.59 3.07 -10.78
CA VAL A 187 -13.61 4.25 -9.89
C VAL A 187 -14.47 5.36 -10.49
N VAL A 188 -14.33 5.65 -11.77
CA VAL A 188 -15.11 6.70 -12.46
C VAL A 188 -16.61 6.39 -12.42
N ALA A 189 -17.00 5.12 -12.64
CA ALA A 189 -18.40 4.72 -12.72
C ALA A 189 -19.09 4.51 -11.37
N HIS A 190 -18.31 4.10 -10.33
CA HIS A 190 -18.91 3.59 -9.09
C HIS A 190 -18.43 4.28 -7.82
N ALA A 191 -17.18 4.72 -7.75
CA ALA A 191 -16.62 5.39 -6.58
C ALA A 191 -16.79 6.91 -6.63
N HIS A 192 -16.57 7.52 -7.80
CA HIS A 192 -16.63 8.97 -8.02
C HIS A 192 -15.69 9.77 -7.11
N THR A 193 -14.57 9.19 -6.71
CA THR A 193 -13.56 9.82 -5.84
C THR A 193 -12.26 10.06 -6.62
N PRO A 194 -11.39 10.96 -6.17
CA PRO A 194 -10.00 10.96 -6.61
C PRO A 194 -9.39 9.58 -6.44
N MET A 195 -8.39 9.26 -7.27
CA MET A 195 -7.73 7.97 -7.22
C MET A 195 -6.23 8.11 -7.46
N THR A 196 -5.48 7.20 -6.88
CA THR A 196 -4.03 7.07 -7.09
C THR A 196 -3.76 5.80 -7.88
N VAL A 197 -3.10 5.93 -9.02
CA VAL A 197 -2.60 4.79 -9.81
C VAL A 197 -1.12 4.62 -9.51
N ARG A 198 -0.69 3.40 -9.17
CA ARG A 198 0.71 3.05 -8.93
C ARG A 198 1.12 1.85 -9.75
N LEU A 199 2.36 1.89 -10.23
CA LEU A 199 2.97 0.86 -11.05
C LEU A 199 4.41 0.67 -10.62
N ALA A 200 4.84 -0.58 -10.44
CA ALA A 200 6.22 -0.90 -10.09
C ALA A 200 6.65 -2.24 -10.73
N PRO A 201 7.91 -2.33 -11.21
CA PRO A 201 8.48 -3.62 -11.57
C PRO A 201 8.75 -4.42 -10.30
N HIS A 202 8.75 -5.72 -10.43
CA HIS A 202 9.14 -6.65 -9.40
C HIS A 202 10.13 -7.67 -9.98
N GLU A 203 10.66 -8.54 -9.13
CA GLU A 203 11.50 -9.66 -9.55
C GLU A 203 10.82 -10.49 -10.66
N ASP A 204 11.62 -11.26 -11.41
CA ASP A 204 11.15 -12.13 -12.51
C ASP A 204 10.39 -11.39 -13.63
N SER A 205 10.75 -10.12 -13.90
CA SER A 205 10.09 -9.30 -14.92
C SER A 205 8.58 -9.09 -14.69
N THR A 206 8.07 -9.36 -13.50
CA THR A 206 6.67 -9.10 -13.15
C THR A 206 6.40 -7.61 -12.99
N LEU A 207 5.15 -7.22 -13.23
CA LEU A 207 4.67 -5.86 -13.05
C LEU A 207 3.54 -5.87 -12.03
N ARG A 208 3.63 -5.03 -11.00
CA ARG A 208 2.57 -4.79 -10.03
C ARG A 208 1.88 -3.48 -10.33
N LEU A 209 0.57 -3.51 -10.41
CA LEU A 209 -0.28 -2.37 -10.68
C LEU A 209 -1.35 -2.27 -9.58
N ALA A 210 -1.62 -1.05 -9.10
CA ALA A 210 -2.69 -0.80 -8.14
C ALA A 210 -3.40 0.52 -8.42
N VAL A 211 -4.71 0.53 -8.15
CA VAL A 211 -5.55 1.72 -8.12
C VAL A 211 -6.17 1.84 -6.73
N ARG A 212 -5.86 2.93 -6.02
CA ARG A 212 -6.46 3.30 -4.74
C ARG A 212 -7.57 4.29 -4.98
N ASP A 213 -8.72 4.09 -4.38
CA ASP A 213 -9.82 5.06 -4.33
C ASP A 213 -10.31 5.26 -2.89
N HIS A 214 -11.13 6.29 -2.66
CA HIS A 214 -11.66 6.65 -1.34
C HIS A 214 -13.10 6.18 -1.11
N SER A 215 -13.49 5.06 -1.74
CA SER A 215 -14.82 4.48 -1.57
C SER A 215 -14.75 3.14 -0.83
N SER A 216 -15.47 3.02 0.26
CA SER A 216 -15.60 1.76 1.03
C SER A 216 -16.40 0.67 0.28
N ARG A 217 -17.02 0.99 -0.85
CA ARG A 217 -17.76 0.02 -1.66
C ARG A 217 -16.78 -0.93 -2.34
N ARG A 218 -16.84 -2.21 -1.97
CA ARG A 218 -16.03 -3.25 -2.64
C ARG A 218 -16.43 -3.37 -4.10
N PRO A 219 -15.46 -3.65 -5.01
CA PRO A 219 -15.80 -4.04 -6.37
C PRO A 219 -16.64 -5.30 -6.31
N THR A 220 -17.79 -5.29 -6.96
CA THR A 220 -18.65 -6.47 -7.06
C THR A 220 -18.28 -7.25 -8.31
N PHE A 221 -17.79 -8.47 -8.10
CA PHE A 221 -17.71 -9.45 -9.19
C PHE A 221 -19.14 -9.89 -9.51
N ALA A 222 -19.71 -9.30 -10.55
CA ALA A 222 -21.03 -9.71 -11.02
C ALA A 222 -20.90 -10.95 -11.91
N GLY A 223 -20.31 -12.06 -11.44
CA GLY A 223 -20.26 -13.35 -12.12
C GLY A 223 -20.60 -13.39 -13.63
N LEU A 224 -20.93 -14.49 -14.21
CA LEU A 224 -21.54 -14.57 -15.55
C LEU A 224 -22.96 -13.95 -15.52
N SER A 225 -23.04 -12.62 -15.40
CA SER A 225 -24.29 -11.88 -15.48
C SER A 225 -24.82 -11.87 -16.92
N PRO A 226 -26.15 -11.90 -17.13
CA PRO A 226 -26.75 -11.78 -18.47
C PRO A 226 -26.19 -10.58 -19.23
N PRO A 227 -26.08 -10.65 -20.58
CA PRO A 227 -25.37 -9.68 -21.42
C PRO A 227 -25.96 -8.26 -21.42
N ASP A 228 -27.06 -8.04 -20.77
CA ASP A 228 -27.82 -6.78 -20.70
C ASP A 228 -27.55 -5.93 -19.47
N ARG A 229 -26.68 -6.38 -18.50
CA ARG A 229 -26.21 -5.53 -17.40
C ARG A 229 -24.83 -4.95 -17.69
N VAL A 230 -24.77 -3.64 -17.83
CA VAL A 230 -23.53 -2.86 -17.86
C VAL A 230 -22.93 -2.91 -16.44
N GLY A 231 -21.96 -3.79 -16.22
CA GLY A 231 -21.24 -3.92 -14.94
C GLY A 231 -20.90 -5.38 -14.63
N GLY A 232 -19.61 -5.71 -14.58
CA GLY A 232 -19.11 -7.05 -14.25
C GLY A 232 -18.16 -7.64 -15.29
N ARG A 233 -18.13 -7.11 -16.51
CA ARG A 233 -17.19 -7.53 -17.56
C ARG A 233 -15.76 -7.07 -17.26
N GLY A 234 -15.59 -5.92 -16.60
CA GLY A 234 -14.28 -5.35 -16.33
C GLY A 234 -13.42 -6.22 -15.40
N LEU A 235 -14.00 -6.78 -14.35
CA LEU A 235 -13.26 -7.70 -13.47
C LEU A 235 -12.93 -9.03 -14.16
N LEU A 236 -13.78 -9.49 -15.08
CA LEU A 236 -13.46 -10.67 -15.90
C LEU A 236 -12.29 -10.40 -16.85
N LEU A 237 -12.21 -9.20 -17.43
CA LEU A 237 -11.08 -8.81 -18.27
C LEU A 237 -9.79 -8.74 -17.44
N ILE A 238 -9.82 -8.16 -16.24
CA ILE A 238 -8.67 -8.16 -15.34
C ILE A 238 -8.23 -9.60 -15.05
N ASP A 239 -9.17 -10.49 -14.70
CA ASP A 239 -8.88 -11.90 -14.41
C ASP A 239 -8.24 -12.64 -15.61
N THR A 240 -8.62 -12.27 -16.83
CA THR A 240 -8.10 -12.88 -18.06
C THR A 240 -6.68 -12.41 -18.40
N VAL A 241 -6.32 -11.16 -18.10
CA VAL A 241 -5.06 -10.56 -18.54
C VAL A 241 -4.02 -10.47 -17.43
N THR A 242 -4.33 -10.94 -16.22
CA THR A 242 -3.42 -10.85 -15.08
C THR A 242 -3.21 -12.21 -14.42
N ARG A 243 -2.01 -12.45 -13.91
CA ARG A 243 -1.68 -13.68 -13.17
C ARG A 243 -2.51 -13.84 -11.90
N ARG A 244 -2.77 -12.74 -11.23
CA ARG A 244 -3.66 -12.62 -10.07
C ARG A 244 -4.03 -11.16 -9.85
N TRP A 245 -5.16 -10.98 -9.22
CA TRP A 245 -5.64 -9.67 -8.80
C TRP A 245 -6.43 -9.78 -7.50
N GLY A 246 -6.65 -8.65 -6.85
CA GLY A 246 -7.41 -8.60 -5.62
C GLY A 246 -7.85 -7.20 -5.24
N SER A 247 -8.56 -7.11 -4.12
CA SER A 247 -9.02 -5.86 -3.54
C SER A 247 -8.88 -5.90 -2.03
N SER A 248 -8.16 -4.92 -1.49
CA SER A 248 -7.91 -4.74 -0.07
C SER A 248 -8.65 -3.53 0.45
N ALA A 249 -9.43 -3.70 1.52
CA ALA A 249 -10.06 -2.58 2.21
C ALA A 249 -9.03 -1.83 3.05
N VAL A 250 -9.02 -0.51 2.95
CA VAL A 250 -8.25 0.40 3.80
C VAL A 250 -9.20 1.34 4.54
N PRO A 251 -8.80 2.01 5.64
CA PRO A 251 -9.72 2.76 6.50
C PRO A 251 -10.58 3.79 5.76
N ASP A 252 -10.05 4.44 4.75
CA ASP A 252 -10.72 5.51 3.99
C ASP A 252 -10.96 5.14 2.52
N GLY A 253 -11.04 3.84 2.20
CA GLY A 253 -11.30 3.40 0.83
C GLY A 253 -10.88 1.97 0.56
N LYS A 254 -10.29 1.75 -0.61
CA LYS A 254 -9.77 0.45 -1.03
C LYS A 254 -8.61 0.59 -2.00
N VAL A 255 -7.82 -0.48 -2.09
CA VAL A 255 -6.79 -0.69 -3.10
C VAL A 255 -7.22 -1.89 -3.95
N VAL A 256 -7.39 -1.70 -5.24
CA VAL A 256 -7.53 -2.80 -6.22
C VAL A 256 -6.17 -2.97 -6.88
N TRP A 257 -5.67 -4.19 -6.90
CA TRP A 257 -4.31 -4.47 -7.38
C TRP A 257 -4.29 -5.69 -8.31
N CYS A 258 -3.29 -5.75 -9.16
CA CYS A 258 -2.99 -6.92 -9.97
C CYS A 258 -1.50 -7.11 -10.20
N VAL A 259 -1.13 -8.34 -10.53
CA VAL A 259 0.22 -8.78 -10.89
C VAL A 259 0.17 -9.34 -12.30
N LEU A 260 1.06 -8.84 -13.16
CA LEU A 260 1.22 -9.30 -14.54
C LEU A 260 2.58 -9.99 -14.67
N HIS A 261 2.63 -11.04 -15.46
CA HIS A 261 3.85 -11.80 -15.75
C HIS A 261 3.99 -12.01 -17.25
N PRO A 262 5.21 -11.99 -17.83
CA PRO A 262 5.40 -12.16 -19.28
C PRO A 262 4.87 -13.48 -19.85
N ASP A 263 4.81 -14.53 -19.03
CA ASP A 263 4.33 -15.85 -19.44
C ASP A 263 2.80 -16.00 -19.36
N ASP A 264 2.08 -14.97 -18.91
CA ASP A 264 0.62 -14.97 -18.92
C ASP A 264 0.17 -14.69 -20.36
N GLU A 265 0.08 -15.74 -21.19
CA GLU A 265 -0.46 -15.62 -22.55
C GLU A 265 -1.92 -15.13 -22.47
N VAL A 266 -2.15 -14.01 -23.16
CA VAL A 266 -3.52 -13.56 -23.45
C VAL A 266 -4.12 -14.57 -24.42
N GLY A 267 -4.81 -15.59 -23.87
CA GLY A 267 -5.48 -16.62 -24.64
C GLY A 267 -6.71 -16.12 -25.39
#